data_bf183329d2d3e1f10b105294ea3b488c
#
_entry.id   bf183329d2d3e1f10b105294ea3b488c
#
_cell.length_a   1.000
_cell.length_b   1.000
_cell.length_c   1.000
_cell.angle_alpha   90.00
_cell.angle_beta   90.00
_cell.angle_gamma   90.00
#
_symmetry.space_group_name_H-M   'P 1'
#
loop_
_entity.id
_entity.type
_entity.pdbx_description
1 polymer ?
#
loop_
_entity_poly.entity_id
_entity_poly.type
_entity_poly.pdbx_seq_one_letter_code
_entity_poly.pdbx_strand_id
1 'polypeptide(L)' 'MTKQDLFVKEYLKDLNGTQAYIRAGYKVKDENTAAVNTSKLLRNAKVQEKIQAAIGEIGSFRI' A
#
# COMPACT_ATOMS: atom_id res chain seq x y z
N MET A 1 2.28 -13.86 4.78
CA MET A 1 2.00 -12.50 4.34
C MET A 1 2.92 -12.10 3.21
N THR A 2 2.36 -11.58 2.13
CA THR A 2 3.19 -11.14 1.00
C THR A 2 3.65 -9.70 1.22
N LYS A 3 4.60 -9.26 0.41
CA LYS A 3 5.05 -7.87 0.48
C LYS A 3 3.91 -6.91 0.15
N GLN A 4 3.01 -7.31 -0.75
CA GLN A 4 1.83 -6.49 -1.05
C GLN A 4 0.95 -6.32 0.18
N ASP A 5 0.76 -7.38 0.95
CA ASP A 5 -0.03 -7.29 2.18
C ASP A 5 0.64 -6.36 3.19
N LEU A 6 1.96 -6.47 3.32
CA LEU A 6 2.70 -5.59 4.21
C LEU A 6 2.62 -4.14 3.74
N PHE A 7 2.72 -3.92 2.43
CA PHE A 7 2.59 -2.59 1.87
C PHE A 7 1.24 -1.97 2.22
N VAL A 8 0.17 -2.71 2.01
CA VAL A 8 -1.18 -2.22 2.32
C VAL A 8 -1.31 -1.89 3.80
N LYS A 9 -0.82 -2.77 4.65
CA LYS A 9 -0.88 -2.57 6.09
C LYS A 9 -0.13 -1.31 6.52
N GLU A 10 1.08 -1.13 5.99
CA GLU A 10 1.88 0.05 6.33
C GLU A 10 1.30 1.31 5.73
N TYR A 11 0.77 1.21 4.52
CA TYR A 11 0.17 2.36 3.85
C TYR A 11 -1.02 2.92 4.63
N LEU A 12 -1.83 2.04 5.19
CA LEU A 12 -3.02 2.47 5.92
C LEU A 12 -2.72 3.12 7.26
N LYS A 13 -1.50 2.94 7.77
CA LYS A 13 -1.11 3.56 9.03
C LYS A 13 -0.98 5.08 8.92
N ASP A 14 -0.35 5.56 7.85
CA ASP A 14 -0.07 6.97 7.70
C ASP A 14 -0.36 7.50 6.29
N LEU A 15 -0.87 6.66 5.42
CA LEU A 15 -1.19 7.00 4.04
C LEU A 15 0.02 7.54 3.26
N ASN A 16 1.21 7.16 3.67
CA ASN A 16 2.44 7.51 2.98
C ASN A 16 2.94 6.32 2.18
N GLY A 17 2.58 6.29 0.90
CA GLY A 17 2.87 5.15 0.03
C GLY A 17 4.36 4.88 -0.12
N THR A 18 5.16 5.92 -0.28
CA THR A 18 6.60 5.76 -0.46
C THR A 18 7.24 5.10 0.75
N GLN A 19 6.90 5.56 1.94
CA GLN A 19 7.42 4.97 3.16
C GLN A 19 6.89 3.56 3.38
N ALA A 20 5.61 3.34 3.07
CA ALA A 20 5.03 2.02 3.17
C ALA A 20 5.74 1.02 2.26
N TYR A 21 6.10 1.46 1.07
CA TYR A 21 6.82 0.65 0.12
C TYR A 21 8.18 0.21 0.70
N ILE A 22 8.88 1.15 1.28
CA ILE A 22 10.18 0.87 1.88
C ILE A 22 10.03 -0.05 3.09
N ARG A 23 9.06 0.23 3.96
CA ARG A 23 8.82 -0.58 5.16
C ARG A 23 8.40 -2.00 4.85
N ALA A 24 7.73 -2.19 3.73
CA ALA A 24 7.29 -3.52 3.32
C ALA A 24 8.44 -4.43 2.88
N GLY A 25 9.64 -3.86 2.75
CA GLY A 25 10.82 -4.66 2.41
C GLY A 25 11.17 -4.68 0.94
N TYR A 26 10.55 -3.84 0.14
CA TYR A 26 10.95 -3.72 -1.27
C TYR A 26 12.29 -3.02 -1.35
N LYS A 27 13.17 -3.56 -2.17
CA LYS A 27 14.48 -2.96 -2.37
C LYS A 27 14.40 -1.86 -3.41
N VAL A 28 14.94 -0.69 -3.07
CA VAL A 28 14.96 0.45 -3.97
C VAL A 28 16.29 1.16 -3.87
N LYS A 29 16.69 1.82 -4.95
CA LYS A 29 17.91 2.59 -4.97
C LYS A 29 17.77 3.91 -4.22
N ASP A 30 16.62 4.54 -4.35
CA ASP A 30 16.37 5.85 -3.77
C ASP A 30 14.87 6.08 -3.64
N GLU A 31 14.52 7.21 -3.05
CA GLU A 31 13.12 7.56 -2.83
C GLU A 31 12.35 7.75 -4.12
N ASN A 32 12.99 8.27 -5.16
CA ASN A 32 12.32 8.47 -6.44
C ASN A 32 11.86 7.14 -7.02
N THR A 33 12.72 6.13 -6.95
CA THR A 33 12.37 4.78 -7.41
C THR A 33 11.23 4.22 -6.58
N ALA A 34 11.29 4.42 -5.26
CA ALA A 34 10.23 3.97 -4.38
C ALA A 34 8.91 4.65 -4.73
N ALA A 35 8.93 5.95 -4.99
CA ALA A 35 7.73 6.69 -5.35
C ALA A 35 7.11 6.19 -6.65
N VAL A 36 7.95 5.96 -7.66
CA VAL A 36 7.48 5.45 -8.95
C VAL A 36 6.84 4.07 -8.79
N ASN A 37 7.53 3.18 -8.08
CA ASN A 37 7.03 1.83 -7.87
C ASN A 37 5.78 1.81 -7.01
N THR A 38 5.70 2.71 -6.03
CA THR A 38 4.51 2.87 -5.21
C THR A 38 3.31 3.26 -6.07
N SER A 39 3.50 4.18 -7.01
CA SER A 39 2.43 4.58 -7.92
C SER A 39 1.91 3.37 -8.70
N LYS A 40 2.82 2.53 -9.16
CA LYS A 40 2.44 1.31 -9.89
C LYS A 40 1.67 0.36 -9.00
N LEU A 41 2.11 0.19 -7.76
CA LEU A 41 1.41 -0.67 -6.81
C LEU A 41 0.00 -0.17 -6.53
N LEU A 42 -0.13 1.13 -6.33
CA LEU A 42 -1.44 1.71 -6.04
C LEU A 42 -2.42 1.59 -7.21
N ARG A 43 -1.90 1.39 -8.41
CA ARG A 43 -2.75 1.15 -9.58
C ARG A 43 -3.04 -0.33 -9.81
N ASN A 44 -2.34 -1.20 -9.09
CA ASN A 44 -2.53 -2.64 -9.25
C ASN A 44 -3.89 -3.04 -8.68
N ALA A 45 -4.67 -3.76 -9.49
CA ALA A 45 -6.03 -4.14 -9.09
C ALA A 45 -6.05 -4.96 -7.79
N LYS A 46 -5.11 -5.89 -7.66
CA LYS A 46 -5.06 -6.73 -6.45
C LYS A 46 -4.74 -5.90 -5.22
N VAL A 47 -3.83 -4.95 -5.35
CA VAL A 47 -3.49 -4.05 -4.25
C VAL A 47 -4.70 -3.20 -3.88
N GLN A 48 -5.40 -2.67 -4.88
CA GLN A 48 -6.61 -1.90 -4.62
C GLN A 48 -7.68 -2.72 -3.92
N GLU A 49 -7.85 -3.97 -4.33
CA GLU A 49 -8.78 -4.87 -3.66
C GLU A 49 -8.41 -5.06 -2.18
N LYS A 50 -7.12 -5.23 -1.89
CA LYS A 50 -6.66 -5.38 -0.52
C LYS A 50 -6.90 -4.13 0.30
N ILE A 51 -6.66 -2.97 -0.30
CA ILE A 51 -6.92 -1.69 0.37
C ILE A 51 -8.40 -1.53 0.66
N GLN A 52 -9.25 -1.81 -0.34
CA GLN A 52 -10.69 -1.71 -0.18
C GLN A 52 -11.20 -2.68 0.87
N ALA A 53 -10.68 -3.88 0.90
CA ALA A 53 -11.10 -4.86 1.90
C ALA A 53 -10.75 -4.38 3.30
N ALA A 54 -9.58 -3.82 3.47
CA ALA A 54 -9.15 -3.31 4.77
C ALA A 54 -9.98 -2.10 5.21
N ILE A 55 -10.25 -1.19 4.28
CA ILE A 55 -11.09 -0.03 4.56
C ILE A 55 -12.53 -0.45 4.76
N GLY A 56 -12.98 -1.43 3.98
CA GLY A 56 -14.35 -1.91 4.03
C GLY A 56 -14.79 -2.38 5.40
N GLU A 57 -13.88 -2.97 6.16
CA GLU A 57 -14.17 -3.41 7.51
C GLU A 57 -14.52 -2.24 8.42
N ILE A 58 -13.90 -1.10 8.16
CA ILE A 58 -14.12 0.11 8.94
C ILE A 58 -15.24 0.93 8.35
N GLY A 59 -15.29 0.98 7.03
CA GLY A 59 -16.19 1.86 6.32
C GLY A 59 -17.56 1.29 5.99
N SER A 60 -17.83 0.05 6.41
CA SER A 60 -19.09 -0.60 6.06
C SER A 60 -20.32 0.13 6.61
N PHE A 61 -20.11 0.96 7.59
CA PHE A 61 -21.22 1.70 8.22
C PHE A 61 -21.45 3.07 7.61
N ARG A 62 -20.63 3.48 6.68
CA ARG A 62 -20.71 4.86 6.19
C ARG A 62 -21.79 5.07 5.12
N ILE A 63 -22.71 4.33 5.08
CA ILE A 63 -23.78 4.44 4.09
C ILE A 63 -24.57 5.76 4.27
#